data_228c9ab8380157fa3e5db356e0aa19ba
#
_entry.id   228c9ab8380157fa3e5db356e0aa19ba
#
_cell.length_a   1.000
_cell.length_b   1.000
_cell.length_c   1.000
_cell.angle_alpha   90.00
_cell.angle_beta   90.00
_cell.angle_gamma   90.00
#
_symmetry.space_group_name_H-M   'P 1'
#
loop_
_entity.id
_entity.type
_entity.pdbx_description
1 polymer ?
#
loop_
_entity_poly.entity_id
_entity_poly.type
_entity_poly.pdbx_seq_one_letter_code
_entity_poly.pdbx_strand_id
1 'polypeptide(L)'
;MGYKIGVVSQKGGVGKSTLARSTASTYAAAGWNVKIADLDINQSTSFSWLQRRLKSGITPVVNVECFGTLSQALRVADAYDLMIFDGAPHATKATVEIAKVSDLLVLPTGLSLDDMEPTVILANALANKHGIESGKICFALCRAGNSETELAEAREYLSETP
;
A
#
# COMPACT_ATOMS: atom_id res chain seq x y z
N MET A 1 -16.47 11.93 3.60
CA MET A 1 -15.47 11.47 2.62
C MET A 1 -14.36 10.77 3.39
N GLY A 2 -14.20 9.47 3.22
CA GLY A 2 -13.21 8.68 3.97
C GLY A 2 -11.80 8.91 3.45
N TYR A 3 -10.79 8.58 4.27
CA TYR A 3 -9.38 8.66 3.92
C TYR A 3 -9.01 7.53 2.94
N LYS A 4 -8.09 7.78 2.04
CA LYS A 4 -7.67 6.82 1.01
C LYS A 4 -6.15 6.64 1.05
N ILE A 5 -5.70 5.41 1.28
CA ILE A 5 -4.28 5.04 1.27
C ILE A 5 -4.05 4.10 0.09
N GLY A 6 -3.12 4.46 -0.80
CA GLY A 6 -2.64 3.57 -1.85
C GLY A 6 -1.36 2.87 -1.42
N VAL A 7 -1.28 1.55 -1.61
CA VAL A 7 -0.06 0.77 -1.39
C VAL A 7 0.36 0.18 -2.73
N VAL A 8 1.43 0.70 -3.31
CA VAL A 8 1.88 0.36 -4.66
C VAL A 8 3.38 0.10 -4.73
N SER A 9 3.82 -0.73 -5.67
CA SER A 9 5.23 -0.95 -5.94
C SER A 9 5.46 -1.50 -7.35
N GLN A 10 6.67 -1.35 -7.87
CA GLN A 10 7.08 -2.00 -9.13
C GLN A 10 7.36 -3.48 -8.94
N LYS A 11 7.87 -3.88 -7.78
CA LYS A 11 8.28 -5.25 -7.49
C LYS A 11 7.18 -6.06 -6.80
N GLY A 12 7.12 -7.35 -7.11
CA GLY A 12 6.40 -8.34 -6.34
C GLY A 12 7.13 -8.68 -5.04
N GLY A 13 6.40 -9.11 -4.00
CA GLY A 13 6.99 -9.64 -2.77
C GLY A 13 7.61 -8.64 -1.81
N VAL A 14 7.57 -7.32 -2.06
CA VAL A 14 8.16 -6.29 -1.20
C VAL A 14 7.34 -5.95 0.05
N GLY A 15 6.16 -6.55 0.23
CA GLY A 15 5.35 -6.36 1.44
C GLY A 15 4.06 -5.54 1.25
N LYS A 16 3.62 -5.22 0.03
CA LYS A 16 2.39 -4.43 -0.22
C LYS A 16 1.18 -4.93 0.58
N SER A 17 0.75 -6.14 0.32
CA SER A 17 -0.45 -6.71 0.97
C SER A 17 -0.25 -6.90 2.47
N THR A 18 0.97 -7.18 2.94
CA THR A 18 1.27 -7.24 4.37
C THR A 18 1.08 -5.87 5.02
N LEU A 19 1.58 -4.82 4.40
CA LEU A 19 1.45 -3.46 4.89
C LEU A 19 -0.01 -2.99 4.87
N ALA A 20 -0.73 -3.24 3.76
CA ALA A 20 -2.16 -2.94 3.65
C ALA A 20 -2.97 -3.59 4.78
N ARG A 21 -2.71 -4.88 5.08
CA ARG A 21 -3.39 -5.64 6.16
C ARG A 21 -3.02 -5.14 7.55
N SER A 22 -1.75 -4.84 7.80
CA SER A 22 -1.29 -4.30 9.09
C SER A 22 -1.93 -2.95 9.35
N THR A 23 -1.90 -2.04 8.39
CA THR A 23 -2.55 -0.74 8.47
C THR A 23 -4.05 -0.88 8.73
N ALA A 24 -4.75 -1.71 7.94
CA ALA A 24 -6.18 -1.94 8.12
C ALA A 24 -6.51 -2.49 9.51
N SER A 25 -5.73 -3.45 10.00
CA SER A 25 -5.93 -4.06 11.33
C SER A 25 -5.73 -3.04 12.45
N THR A 26 -4.74 -2.16 12.34
CA THR A 26 -4.44 -1.12 13.33
C THR A 26 -5.57 -0.09 13.40
N TYR A 27 -6.03 0.41 12.27
CA TYR A 27 -7.14 1.37 12.24
C TYR A 27 -8.47 0.74 12.68
N ALA A 28 -8.75 -0.50 12.27
CA ALA A 28 -9.93 -1.22 12.73
C ALA A 28 -9.90 -1.45 14.26
N ALA A 29 -8.72 -1.75 14.83
CA ALA A 29 -8.56 -1.86 16.29
C ALA A 29 -8.78 -0.52 17.02
N ALA A 30 -8.54 0.60 16.34
CA ALA A 30 -8.86 1.94 16.84
C ALA A 30 -10.33 2.34 16.60
N GLY A 31 -11.18 1.44 16.12
CA GLY A 31 -12.62 1.67 15.96
C GLY A 31 -13.04 2.26 14.61
N TRP A 32 -12.12 2.36 13.64
CA TRP A 32 -12.44 2.86 12.30
C TRP A 32 -13.15 1.78 11.46
N ASN A 33 -14.08 2.22 10.63
CA ASN A 33 -14.67 1.36 9.59
C ASN A 33 -13.72 1.32 8.38
N VAL A 34 -12.96 0.22 8.26
CA VAL A 34 -11.87 0.08 7.28
C VAL A 34 -12.21 -0.94 6.21
N LYS A 35 -11.88 -0.61 4.95
CA LYS A 35 -11.92 -1.55 3.84
C LYS A 35 -10.59 -1.63 3.10
N ILE A 36 -10.16 -2.85 2.78
CA ILE A 36 -9.10 -3.11 1.81
C ILE A 36 -9.76 -3.44 0.47
N ALA A 37 -9.42 -2.65 -0.56
CA ALA A 37 -9.70 -2.97 -1.95
C ALA A 37 -8.49 -3.73 -2.53
N ASP A 38 -8.60 -5.04 -2.67
CA ASP A 38 -7.58 -5.90 -3.29
C ASP A 38 -7.72 -5.79 -4.82
N LEU A 39 -6.76 -5.11 -5.45
CA LEU A 39 -6.72 -4.86 -6.89
C LEU A 39 -5.79 -5.85 -7.63
N ASP A 40 -5.19 -6.81 -6.91
CA ASP A 40 -4.45 -7.94 -7.48
C ASP A 40 -5.34 -9.17 -7.54
N ILE A 41 -6.27 -9.18 -8.48
CA ILE A 41 -7.25 -10.26 -8.65
C ILE A 41 -6.60 -11.62 -8.96
N ASN A 42 -5.37 -11.63 -9.48
CA ASN A 42 -4.66 -12.87 -9.81
C ASN A 42 -4.14 -13.59 -8.56
N GLN A 43 -3.72 -12.84 -7.55
CA GLN A 43 -3.20 -13.40 -6.32
C GLN A 43 -4.22 -13.39 -5.17
N SER A 44 -5.08 -12.37 -5.11
CA SER A 44 -6.15 -12.19 -4.10
C SER A 44 -5.66 -12.48 -2.66
N THR A 45 -4.44 -12.01 -2.36
CA THR A 45 -3.76 -12.39 -1.12
C THR A 45 -4.42 -11.77 0.11
N SER A 46 -4.95 -10.55 -0.01
CA SER A 46 -5.64 -9.88 1.08
C SER A 46 -7.00 -10.50 1.34
N PHE A 47 -7.69 -10.97 0.31
CA PHE A 47 -8.94 -11.71 0.46
C PHE A 47 -8.75 -13.08 1.15
N SER A 48 -7.73 -13.84 0.72
CA SER A 48 -7.39 -15.12 1.37
C SER A 48 -6.99 -14.95 2.86
N TRP A 49 -6.35 -13.83 3.20
CA TRP A 49 -6.04 -13.49 4.59
C TRP A 49 -7.31 -13.22 5.39
N LEU A 50 -8.30 -12.50 4.84
CA LEU A 50 -9.60 -12.29 5.49
C LEU A 50 -10.27 -13.62 5.81
N GLN A 51 -10.33 -14.55 4.86
CA GLN A 51 -10.95 -15.86 5.07
C GLN A 51 -10.32 -16.62 6.27
N ARG A 52 -8.97 -16.61 6.36
CA ARG A 52 -8.27 -17.23 7.50
C ARG A 52 -8.61 -16.52 8.82
N ARG A 53 -8.66 -15.20 8.80
CA ARG A 53 -8.98 -14.36 9.97
C ARG A 53 -10.40 -14.64 10.49
N LEU A 54 -11.38 -14.71 9.59
CA LEU A 54 -12.77 -15.04 9.94
C LEU A 54 -12.90 -16.46 10.50
N LYS A 55 -12.23 -17.44 9.87
CA LYS A 55 -12.21 -18.83 10.35
C LYS A 55 -11.62 -18.95 11.76
N SER A 56 -10.66 -18.09 12.11
CA SER A 56 -10.01 -18.07 13.42
C SER A 56 -10.72 -17.15 14.44
N GLY A 57 -11.85 -16.55 14.09
CA GLY A 57 -12.61 -15.67 14.98
C GLY A 57 -11.86 -14.40 15.40
N ILE A 58 -10.91 -13.94 14.60
CA ILE A 58 -10.06 -12.78 14.96
C ILE A 58 -10.84 -11.47 14.76
N THR A 59 -10.90 -10.68 15.81
CA THR A 59 -11.53 -9.35 15.83
C THR A 59 -10.47 -8.24 16.02
N PRO A 60 -10.78 -6.99 15.65
CA PRO A 60 -11.96 -6.55 14.90
C PRO A 60 -12.00 -7.10 13.47
N VAL A 61 -13.18 -7.14 12.88
CA VAL A 61 -13.36 -7.53 11.47
C VAL A 61 -12.83 -6.41 10.58
N VAL A 62 -12.01 -6.78 9.59
CA VAL A 62 -11.56 -5.89 8.52
C VAL A 62 -12.28 -6.29 7.23
N ASN A 63 -12.94 -5.35 6.57
CA ASN A 63 -13.59 -5.62 5.30
C ASN A 63 -12.54 -5.71 4.19
N VAL A 64 -12.55 -6.80 3.42
CA VAL A 64 -11.69 -6.98 2.25
C VAL A 64 -12.54 -7.44 1.07
N GLU A 65 -12.34 -6.80 -0.07
CA GLU A 65 -13.03 -7.16 -1.31
C GLU A 65 -12.09 -7.04 -2.49
N CYS A 66 -12.17 -8.00 -3.43
CA CYS A 66 -11.43 -7.95 -4.68
C CYS A 66 -12.21 -7.11 -5.70
N PHE A 67 -11.52 -6.20 -6.36
CA PHE A 67 -12.10 -5.35 -7.40
C PHE A 67 -11.32 -5.49 -8.70
N GLY A 68 -12.02 -5.66 -9.80
CA GLY A 68 -11.40 -5.72 -11.13
C GLY A 68 -10.85 -4.37 -11.61
N THR A 69 -11.36 -3.26 -11.05
CA THR A 69 -10.91 -1.90 -11.40
C THR A 69 -10.97 -0.98 -10.19
N LEU A 70 -10.10 0.04 -10.18
CA LEU A 70 -10.13 1.11 -9.17
C LEU A 70 -11.48 1.85 -9.14
N SER A 71 -12.09 2.07 -10.30
CA SER A 71 -13.39 2.75 -10.40
C SER A 71 -14.50 2.00 -9.66
N GLN A 72 -14.48 0.67 -9.65
CA GLN A 72 -15.42 -0.12 -8.86
C GLN A 72 -15.20 0.06 -7.35
N ALA A 73 -13.94 0.05 -6.90
CA ALA A 73 -13.59 0.26 -5.49
C ALA A 73 -14.00 1.67 -5.02
N LEU A 74 -13.83 2.69 -5.85
CA LEU A 74 -14.18 4.07 -5.52
C LEU A 74 -15.69 4.28 -5.30
N ARG A 75 -16.55 3.48 -5.94
CA ARG A 75 -18.00 3.58 -5.75
C ARG A 75 -18.46 3.27 -4.33
N VAL A 76 -17.68 2.50 -3.62
CA VAL A 76 -18.00 2.10 -2.23
C VAL A 76 -17.13 2.80 -1.19
N ALA A 77 -16.16 3.60 -1.62
CA ALA A 77 -15.15 4.18 -0.74
C ALA A 77 -15.75 5.12 0.33
N ASP A 78 -16.78 5.88 -0.03
CA ASP A 78 -17.39 6.84 0.89
C ASP A 78 -18.21 6.21 2.04
N ALA A 79 -18.43 4.89 2.00
CA ALA A 79 -19.06 4.13 3.08
C ALA A 79 -18.09 3.76 4.22
N TYR A 80 -16.81 4.07 4.07
CA TYR A 80 -15.74 3.70 5.00
C TYR A 80 -14.98 4.94 5.47
N ASP A 81 -14.50 4.89 6.72
CA ASP A 81 -13.63 5.93 7.27
C ASP A 81 -12.24 5.87 6.60
N LEU A 82 -11.80 4.65 6.27
CA LEU A 82 -10.54 4.41 5.58
C LEU A 82 -10.69 3.34 4.49
N MET A 83 -10.30 3.70 3.26
CA MET A 83 -10.14 2.78 2.15
C MET A 83 -8.65 2.59 1.85
N ILE A 84 -8.18 1.34 1.83
CA ILE A 84 -6.80 0.99 1.47
C ILE A 84 -6.82 0.27 0.12
N PHE A 85 -6.13 0.81 -0.87
CA PHE A 85 -5.94 0.18 -2.17
C PHE A 85 -4.68 -0.68 -2.15
N ASP A 86 -4.82 -2.00 -2.15
CA ASP A 86 -3.73 -2.96 -2.28
C ASP A 86 -3.47 -3.20 -3.77
N GLY A 87 -2.51 -2.47 -4.33
CA GLY A 87 -2.21 -2.46 -5.75
C GLY A 87 -1.52 -3.74 -6.25
N ALA A 88 -1.79 -4.12 -7.49
CA ALA A 88 -1.04 -5.17 -8.17
C ALA A 88 0.44 -4.81 -8.32
N PRO A 89 1.36 -5.80 -8.44
CA PRO A 89 2.76 -5.53 -8.74
C PRO A 89 2.90 -4.91 -10.13
N HIS A 90 4.03 -4.25 -10.35
CA HIS A 90 4.40 -3.51 -11.56
C HIS A 90 3.79 -2.10 -11.66
N ALA A 91 4.62 -1.18 -12.18
CA ALA A 91 4.21 0.20 -12.44
C ALA A 91 3.35 0.25 -13.71
N THR A 92 2.05 0.17 -13.51
CA THR A 92 1.04 0.21 -14.57
C THR A 92 0.24 1.51 -14.54
N LYS A 93 -0.61 1.70 -15.52
CA LYS A 93 -1.61 2.77 -15.51
C LYS A 93 -2.44 2.76 -14.21
N ALA A 94 -2.78 1.56 -13.71
CA ALA A 94 -3.52 1.41 -12.45
C ALA A 94 -2.75 1.99 -11.24
N THR A 95 -1.42 1.86 -11.19
CA THR A 95 -0.58 2.48 -10.15
C THR A 95 -0.74 4.00 -10.12
N VAL A 96 -0.72 4.63 -11.29
CA VAL A 96 -0.91 6.09 -11.43
C VAL A 96 -2.33 6.50 -11.03
N GLU A 97 -3.33 5.72 -11.41
CA GLU A 97 -4.73 5.97 -11.04
C GLU A 97 -4.92 5.88 -9.51
N ILE A 98 -4.33 4.87 -8.85
CA ILE A 98 -4.34 4.75 -7.40
C ILE A 98 -3.66 5.97 -6.75
N ALA A 99 -2.48 6.36 -7.25
CA ALA A 99 -1.74 7.49 -6.70
C ALA A 99 -2.54 8.80 -6.77
N LYS A 100 -3.28 9.03 -7.85
CA LYS A 100 -4.09 10.26 -8.05
C LYS A 100 -5.27 10.38 -7.10
N VAL A 101 -5.84 9.27 -6.66
CA VAL A 101 -7.03 9.27 -5.78
C VAL A 101 -6.71 9.09 -4.31
N SER A 102 -5.46 8.77 -3.98
CA SER A 102 -5.00 8.55 -2.61
C SER A 102 -4.64 9.86 -1.92
N ASP A 103 -4.98 9.96 -0.64
CA ASP A 103 -4.53 11.03 0.25
C ASP A 103 -3.10 10.77 0.74
N LEU A 104 -2.73 9.48 0.87
CA LEU A 104 -1.38 9.01 1.16
C LEU A 104 -1.03 7.84 0.24
N LEU A 105 0.15 7.88 -0.33
CA LEU A 105 0.69 6.80 -1.15
C LEU A 105 1.90 6.17 -0.46
N VAL A 106 1.80 4.88 -0.19
CA VAL A 106 2.85 4.13 0.49
C VAL A 106 3.57 3.23 -0.51
N LEU A 107 4.88 3.37 -0.58
CA LEU A 107 5.77 2.58 -1.42
C LEU A 107 6.62 1.67 -0.54
N PRO A 108 6.23 0.38 -0.37
CA PRO A 108 7.03 -0.58 0.36
C PRO A 108 8.30 -0.94 -0.40
N THR A 109 9.42 -1.05 0.33
CA THR A 109 10.72 -1.49 -0.19
C THR A 109 11.46 -2.33 0.84
N GLY A 110 12.34 -3.22 0.39
CA GLY A 110 13.36 -3.83 1.25
C GLY A 110 14.53 -2.88 1.48
N LEU A 111 15.57 -3.36 2.18
CA LEU A 111 16.78 -2.59 2.47
C LEU A 111 17.86 -2.71 1.39
N SER A 112 17.73 -3.66 0.45
CA SER A 112 18.68 -3.82 -0.64
C SER A 112 18.50 -2.75 -1.71
N LEU A 113 19.60 -2.35 -2.37
CA LEU A 113 19.54 -1.46 -3.52
C LEU A 113 18.62 -2.00 -4.62
N ASP A 114 18.62 -3.32 -4.85
CA ASP A 114 17.73 -3.97 -5.82
C ASP A 114 16.23 -3.74 -5.53
N ASP A 115 15.86 -3.47 -4.28
CA ASP A 115 14.50 -3.15 -3.89
C ASP A 115 14.26 -1.62 -3.86
N MET A 116 15.24 -0.86 -3.39
CA MET A 116 15.11 0.60 -3.24
C MET A 116 15.16 1.35 -4.57
N GLU A 117 16.09 1.02 -5.48
CA GLU A 117 16.22 1.71 -6.76
C GLU A 117 14.92 1.72 -7.59
N PRO A 118 14.23 0.58 -7.83
CA PRO A 118 12.96 0.59 -8.55
C PRO A 118 11.88 1.40 -7.82
N THR A 119 11.93 1.44 -6.49
CA THR A 119 10.96 2.18 -5.67
C THR A 119 11.19 3.69 -5.78
N VAL A 120 12.45 4.14 -5.78
CA VAL A 120 12.84 5.53 -6.02
C VAL A 120 12.47 5.98 -7.44
N ILE A 121 12.74 5.13 -8.44
CA ILE A 121 12.35 5.41 -9.84
C ILE A 121 10.82 5.57 -9.94
N LEU A 122 10.05 4.74 -9.26
CA LEU A 122 8.59 4.88 -9.23
C LEU A 122 8.16 6.19 -8.57
N ALA A 123 8.72 6.54 -7.41
CA ALA A 123 8.40 7.78 -6.70
C ALA A 123 8.68 9.00 -7.57
N ASN A 124 9.87 9.06 -8.19
CA ASN A 124 10.25 10.12 -9.12
C ASN A 124 9.31 10.22 -10.33
N ALA A 125 8.94 9.08 -10.91
CA ALA A 125 8.00 9.07 -12.04
C ALA A 125 6.60 9.58 -11.62
N LEU A 126 6.12 9.20 -10.45
CA LEU A 126 4.83 9.66 -9.93
C LEU A 126 4.85 11.16 -9.65
N ALA A 127 5.89 11.67 -9.01
CA ALA A 127 6.03 13.10 -8.71
C ALA A 127 6.23 13.92 -10.00
N ASN A 128 7.26 13.61 -10.79
CA ASN A 128 7.72 14.47 -11.88
C ASN A 128 6.92 14.33 -13.17
N LYS A 129 6.44 13.10 -13.51
CA LYS A 129 5.68 12.85 -14.74
C LYS A 129 4.17 12.89 -14.56
N HIS A 130 3.70 12.54 -13.36
CA HIS A 130 2.26 12.40 -13.11
C HIS A 130 1.70 13.44 -12.14
N GLY A 131 2.56 14.35 -11.61
CA GLY A 131 2.15 15.47 -10.78
C GLY A 131 1.60 15.08 -9.41
N ILE A 132 2.03 13.94 -8.87
CA ILE A 132 1.68 13.55 -7.50
C ILE A 132 2.53 14.38 -6.53
N GLU A 133 1.90 15.06 -5.59
CA GLU A 133 2.59 15.84 -4.58
C GLU A 133 3.54 14.96 -3.76
N SER A 134 4.81 15.35 -3.66
CA SER A 134 5.83 14.59 -2.92
C SER A 134 5.43 14.35 -1.46
N GLY A 135 4.76 15.31 -0.83
CA GLY A 135 4.25 15.17 0.54
C GLY A 135 3.19 14.08 0.75
N LYS A 136 2.64 13.54 -0.34
CA LYS A 136 1.71 12.39 -0.29
C LYS A 136 2.42 11.06 -0.45
N ILE A 137 3.69 11.05 -0.84
CA ILE A 137 4.46 9.82 -1.09
C ILE A 137 5.31 9.52 0.15
N CYS A 138 5.19 8.31 0.68
CA CYS A 138 6.07 7.84 1.73
C CYS A 138 6.64 6.45 1.40
N PHE A 139 7.88 6.22 1.80
CA PHE A 139 8.51 4.91 1.74
C PHE A 139 8.26 4.13 3.03
N ALA A 140 8.02 2.84 2.89
CA ALA A 140 7.92 1.93 4.03
C ALA A 140 8.99 0.85 3.92
N LEU A 141 9.97 0.87 4.82
CA LEU A 141 10.99 -0.16 4.91
C LEU A 141 10.37 -1.44 5.46
N CYS A 142 10.33 -2.46 4.64
CA CYS A 142 9.76 -3.78 4.94
C CYS A 142 10.87 -4.82 5.04
N ARG A 143 10.62 -5.88 5.81
CA ARG A 143 11.60 -6.95 6.03
C ARG A 143 12.94 -6.43 6.56
N ALA A 144 12.87 -5.32 7.29
CA ALA A 144 14.02 -4.77 7.97
C ALA A 144 14.47 -5.75 9.06
N GLY A 145 15.78 -6.07 9.07
CA GLY A 145 16.41 -6.79 10.15
C GLY A 145 16.59 -5.90 11.39
N ASN A 146 17.42 -6.36 12.33
CA ASN A 146 17.73 -5.62 13.55
C ASN A 146 19.00 -4.75 13.43
N SER A 147 19.56 -4.61 12.23
CA SER A 147 20.74 -3.79 11.98
C SER A 147 20.35 -2.32 11.89
N GLU A 148 20.71 -1.55 12.91
CA GLU A 148 20.49 -0.10 12.93
C GLU A 148 21.28 0.61 11.83
N THR A 149 22.47 0.09 11.49
CA THR A 149 23.33 0.64 10.43
C THR A 149 22.65 0.51 9.06
N GLU A 150 22.17 -0.69 8.70
CA GLU A 150 21.46 -0.91 7.43
C GLU A 150 20.20 -0.05 7.33
N LEU A 151 19.47 0.11 8.45
CA LEU A 151 18.30 0.97 8.51
C LEU A 151 18.66 2.44 8.30
N ALA A 152 19.75 2.91 8.88
CA ALA A 152 20.22 4.29 8.74
C ALA A 152 20.65 4.56 7.29
N GLU A 153 21.44 3.67 6.69
CA GLU A 153 21.88 3.77 5.29
C GLU A 153 20.70 3.78 4.31
N ALA A 154 19.72 2.88 4.52
CA ALA A 154 18.52 2.85 3.69
C ALA A 154 17.67 4.14 3.81
N ARG A 155 17.55 4.70 5.01
CA ARG A 155 16.86 5.96 5.24
C ARG A 155 17.59 7.13 4.57
N GLU A 156 18.91 7.18 4.70
CA GLU A 156 19.74 8.20 4.03
C GLU A 156 19.54 8.16 2.52
N TYR A 157 19.68 6.98 1.92
CA TYR A 157 19.45 6.78 0.48
C TYR A 157 18.07 7.26 0.02
N LEU A 158 17.02 6.92 0.77
CA LEU A 158 15.65 7.31 0.42
C LEU A 158 15.37 8.78 0.68
N SER A 159 16.07 9.44 1.62
CA SER A 159 15.88 10.86 1.94
C SER A 159 16.35 11.79 0.85
N GLU A 160 17.23 11.33 -0.04
CA GLU A 160 17.69 12.06 -1.23
C GLU A 160 16.65 12.07 -2.37
N THR A 161 15.54 11.35 -2.18
CA THR A 161 14.44 11.27 -3.16
C THR A 161 13.46 12.43 -2.92
N PRO A 162 13.01 13.13 -3.96
CA PRO A 162 12.10 14.28 -3.83
C PRO A 162 10.71 13.90 -3.31
#